data_ea6448a4c7d55fa2c62745dce534a65b
#
_entry.id   ea6448a4c7d55fa2c62745dce534a65b
#
_cell.length_a   1.000
_cell.length_b   1.000
_cell.length_c   1.000
_cell.angle_alpha   90.00
_cell.angle_beta   90.00
_cell.angle_gamma   90.00
#
_symmetry.space_group_name_H-M   'P 1'
#
loop_
_entity.id
_entity.type
_entity.pdbx_description
1 polymer ?
#
loop_
_entity_poly.entity_id
_entity_poly.type
_entity_poly.pdbx_seq_one_letter_code
_entity_poly.pdbx_strand_id
1 'polypeptide(L)'
;MNIKAPVIIVVLLLAAISYLAFTFTVKEHETAIKLRLGELAESDYEPGIHFKIPLWNQILVFDRRYQTQDSRPQQFLTIEKKFVVVDSFIKWKIDNVETFYRSTGGDMRKAGSLISDRINTALRDEFAKRTIQEVVSGERTQIMENISDKASKGTADLGIQIVDVRLKQIDFPKNLSDAIFQRMRTERHRIASELRAEGTEQAVTLRAGAERGGLGGLDVPPRLDRALEAVDRGDGRRARALRGARPRRAARRDRRGAPGRRRVARTTRTI
;
A
#
# COMPACT_ATOMS: atom_id res chain seq x y z
N MET A 1 26.07 -69.88 -16.20
CA MET A 1 25.58 -68.45 -15.98
C MET A 1 26.47 -67.56 -16.84
N ASN A 2 25.88 -66.88 -17.83
CA ASN A 2 26.64 -65.97 -18.69
C ASN A 2 27.07 -64.70 -17.92
N ILE A 3 28.32 -64.71 -17.45
CA ILE A 3 28.93 -63.57 -16.73
C ILE A 3 28.96 -62.31 -17.59
N LYS A 4 28.79 -62.42 -18.90
CA LYS A 4 28.73 -61.26 -19.83
C LYS A 4 27.53 -60.34 -19.62
N ALA A 5 26.36 -60.90 -19.25
CA ALA A 5 25.12 -60.05 -19.04
C ALA A 5 25.21 -59.10 -17.82
N PRO A 6 25.64 -59.56 -16.61
CA PRO A 6 25.76 -58.63 -15.48
C PRO A 6 26.87 -57.59 -15.69
N VAL A 7 27.94 -57.90 -16.39
CA VAL A 7 29.02 -56.96 -16.72
C VAL A 7 28.51 -55.85 -17.64
N ILE A 8 27.74 -56.23 -18.68
CA ILE A 8 27.12 -55.21 -19.57
C ILE A 8 26.18 -54.28 -18.81
N ILE A 9 25.36 -54.80 -17.88
CA ILE A 9 24.45 -53.98 -17.07
C ILE A 9 25.23 -53.00 -16.18
N VAL A 10 26.32 -53.45 -15.56
CA VAL A 10 27.19 -52.59 -14.74
C VAL A 10 27.84 -51.49 -15.57
N VAL A 11 28.35 -51.82 -16.77
CA VAL A 11 28.94 -50.81 -17.68
C VAL A 11 27.90 -49.76 -18.14
N LEU A 12 26.70 -50.21 -18.51
CA LEU A 12 25.60 -49.29 -18.86
C LEU A 12 25.19 -48.38 -17.70
N LEU A 13 25.13 -48.93 -16.51
CA LEU A 13 24.79 -48.16 -15.31
C LEU A 13 25.88 -47.13 -14.98
N LEU A 14 27.15 -47.49 -15.07
CA LEU A 14 28.27 -46.58 -14.92
C LEU A 14 28.27 -45.48 -16.00
N ALA A 15 27.97 -45.80 -17.24
CA ALA A 15 27.84 -44.86 -18.33
C ALA A 15 26.68 -43.87 -18.09
N ALA A 16 25.54 -44.37 -17.62
CA ALA A 16 24.39 -43.51 -17.27
C ALA A 16 24.70 -42.59 -16.10
N ILE A 17 25.34 -43.08 -15.06
CA ILE A 17 25.78 -42.24 -13.91
C ILE A 17 26.79 -41.19 -14.38
N SER A 18 27.74 -41.57 -15.21
CA SER A 18 28.72 -40.66 -15.80
C SER A 18 28.02 -39.56 -16.61
N TYR A 19 27.09 -39.92 -17.49
CA TYR A 19 26.33 -38.95 -18.28
C TYR A 19 25.59 -37.94 -17.39
N LEU A 20 24.87 -38.37 -16.35
CA LEU A 20 24.17 -37.54 -15.41
C LEU A 20 25.13 -36.64 -14.59
N ALA A 21 26.32 -37.11 -14.27
CA ALA A 21 27.30 -36.33 -13.52
C ALA A 21 27.95 -35.22 -14.36
N PHE A 22 28.11 -35.43 -15.66
CA PHE A 22 28.78 -34.50 -16.58
C PHE A 22 27.82 -33.49 -17.23
N THR A 23 26.49 -33.68 -17.10
CA THR A 23 25.49 -32.78 -17.68
C THR A 23 24.78 -31.95 -16.61
N PHE A 24 24.35 -30.73 -16.96
CA PHE A 24 23.41 -29.93 -16.20
C PHE A 24 22.44 -29.25 -17.14
N THR A 25 21.25 -28.96 -16.66
CA THR A 25 20.20 -28.30 -17.45
C THR A 25 19.89 -26.92 -16.86
N VAL A 26 19.86 -25.92 -17.72
CA VAL A 26 19.43 -24.58 -17.40
C VAL A 26 18.01 -24.37 -17.96
N LYS A 27 17.07 -23.99 -17.11
CA LYS A 27 15.69 -23.72 -17.53
C LYS A 27 15.58 -22.32 -18.13
N GLU A 28 14.52 -22.07 -18.91
CA GLU A 28 14.29 -20.76 -19.57
C GLU A 28 14.26 -19.56 -18.63
N HIS A 29 13.82 -19.76 -17.39
CA HIS A 29 13.75 -18.72 -16.38
C HIS A 29 14.98 -18.64 -15.48
N GLU A 30 15.96 -19.47 -15.73
CA GLU A 30 17.21 -19.55 -14.99
C GLU A 30 18.35 -19.06 -15.87
N THR A 31 19.39 -18.56 -15.23
CA THR A 31 20.68 -18.31 -15.83
C THR A 31 21.75 -18.94 -14.95
N ALA A 32 22.81 -19.39 -15.53
CA ALA A 32 23.88 -20.09 -14.80
C ALA A 32 25.23 -19.43 -15.05
N ILE A 33 26.08 -19.48 -14.03
CA ILE A 33 27.49 -19.17 -14.14
C ILE A 33 28.30 -20.40 -13.81
N LYS A 34 29.41 -20.53 -14.51
CA LYS A 34 30.39 -21.60 -14.28
C LYS A 34 31.60 -21.01 -13.57
N LEU A 35 31.87 -21.53 -12.41
CA LEU A 35 33.08 -21.22 -11.65
C LEU A 35 34.07 -22.33 -11.86
N ARG A 36 35.30 -22.01 -12.17
CA ARG A 36 36.43 -22.89 -12.24
C ARG A 36 37.40 -22.60 -11.11
N LEU A 37 37.53 -23.53 -10.17
CA LEU A 37 38.37 -23.35 -8.98
C LEU A 37 38.04 -22.06 -8.19
N GLY A 38 36.78 -21.61 -8.20
CA GLY A 38 36.32 -20.37 -7.53
C GLY A 38 36.39 -19.11 -8.37
N GLU A 39 37.00 -19.15 -9.55
CA GLU A 39 37.03 -18.04 -10.50
C GLU A 39 35.90 -18.16 -11.53
N LEU A 40 35.37 -17.02 -11.96
CA LEU A 40 34.36 -16.96 -13.00
C LEU A 40 34.99 -17.32 -14.34
N ALA A 41 34.60 -18.47 -14.89
CA ALA A 41 35.11 -18.95 -16.16
C ALA A 41 34.18 -18.59 -17.32
N GLU A 42 32.85 -18.66 -17.09
CA GLU A 42 31.86 -18.46 -18.13
C GLU A 42 30.55 -18.01 -17.48
N SER A 43 29.88 -17.04 -18.08
CA SER A 43 28.63 -16.46 -17.59
C SER A 43 27.57 -16.52 -18.67
N ASP A 44 26.31 -16.41 -18.25
CA ASP A 44 25.12 -16.26 -19.12
C ASP A 44 24.87 -17.46 -20.05
N TYR A 45 24.75 -18.65 -19.45
CA TYR A 45 24.36 -19.84 -20.19
C TYR A 45 22.93 -19.71 -20.72
N GLU A 46 22.76 -19.95 -22.02
CA GLU A 46 21.43 -20.08 -22.61
C GLU A 46 20.66 -21.27 -22.04
N PRO A 47 19.32 -21.24 -22.07
CA PRO A 47 18.49 -22.38 -21.66
C PRO A 47 18.83 -23.62 -22.49
N GLY A 48 19.05 -24.76 -21.82
CA GLY A 48 19.40 -26.01 -22.50
C GLY A 48 20.23 -26.93 -21.65
N ILE A 49 20.81 -27.95 -22.31
CA ILE A 49 21.68 -28.95 -21.69
C ILE A 49 23.12 -28.57 -21.96
N HIS A 50 23.89 -28.45 -20.90
CA HIS A 50 25.30 -28.09 -20.94
C HIS A 50 26.17 -29.12 -20.24
N PHE A 51 27.45 -29.10 -20.56
CA PHE A 51 28.44 -30.04 -19.99
C PHE A 51 29.26 -29.34 -18.90
N LYS A 52 29.48 -30.05 -17.81
CA LYS A 52 30.37 -29.65 -16.73
C LYS A 52 31.36 -30.73 -16.35
N ILE A 53 32.53 -30.36 -15.87
CA ILE A 53 33.47 -31.29 -15.26
C ILE A 53 33.24 -31.25 -13.75
N PRO A 54 32.68 -32.31 -13.13
CA PRO A 54 32.11 -32.25 -11.77
C PRO A 54 33.13 -31.93 -10.66
N LEU A 55 34.38 -32.23 -10.84
CA LEU A 55 35.44 -31.94 -9.84
C LEU A 55 35.99 -30.51 -9.91
N TRP A 56 35.96 -29.89 -11.08
CA TRP A 56 36.63 -28.60 -11.31
C TRP A 56 35.67 -27.45 -11.53
N ASN A 57 34.46 -27.74 -11.96
CA ASN A 57 33.47 -26.75 -12.32
C ASN A 57 32.32 -26.77 -11.31
N GLN A 58 32.10 -25.63 -10.65
CA GLN A 58 30.91 -25.38 -9.84
C GLN A 58 29.94 -24.54 -10.66
N ILE A 59 28.69 -24.96 -10.72
CA ILE A 59 27.61 -24.24 -11.40
C ILE A 59 26.73 -23.57 -10.34
N LEU A 60 26.55 -22.26 -10.47
CA LEU A 60 25.55 -21.50 -9.70
C LEU A 60 24.44 -21.09 -10.63
N VAL A 61 23.22 -21.39 -10.23
CA VAL A 61 22.00 -21.07 -10.99
C VAL A 61 21.25 -19.96 -10.29
N PHE A 62 20.83 -18.95 -11.07
CA PHE A 62 20.08 -17.79 -10.59
C PHE A 62 18.77 -17.69 -11.35
N ASP A 63 17.72 -17.24 -10.66
CA ASP A 63 16.41 -16.99 -11.26
C ASP A 63 16.38 -15.59 -11.90
N ARG A 64 16.06 -15.53 -13.21
CA ARG A 64 15.92 -14.26 -13.99
C ARG A 64 14.55 -13.63 -13.83
N ARG A 65 13.61 -14.27 -13.14
CA ARG A 65 12.28 -13.73 -12.92
C ARG A 65 12.33 -12.48 -12.04
N TYR A 66 11.24 -11.73 -12.10
CA TYR A 66 11.05 -10.60 -11.19
C TYR A 66 10.97 -11.07 -9.75
N GLN A 67 11.90 -10.60 -8.96
CA GLN A 67 11.92 -10.79 -7.52
C GLN A 67 11.18 -9.63 -6.85
N THR A 68 10.34 -9.94 -5.87
CA THR A 68 9.69 -8.92 -5.05
C THR A 68 10.29 -8.95 -3.66
N GLN A 69 10.74 -7.80 -3.22
CA GLN A 69 11.31 -7.64 -1.89
C GLN A 69 10.55 -6.56 -1.12
N ASP A 70 10.09 -6.92 0.06
CA ASP A 70 9.51 -6.00 1.00
C ASP A 70 10.61 -5.31 1.82
N SER A 71 10.61 -3.99 1.82
CA SER A 71 11.46 -3.20 2.71
C SER A 71 10.82 -3.12 4.09
N ARG A 72 11.64 -3.09 5.13
CA ARG A 72 11.13 -2.80 6.48
C ARG A 72 10.67 -1.35 6.54
N PRO A 73 9.55 -1.04 7.24
CA PRO A 73 9.10 0.33 7.42
C PRO A 73 10.22 1.21 7.97
N GLN A 74 10.49 2.31 7.28
CA GLN A 74 11.56 3.26 7.63
C GLN A 74 10.97 4.64 7.89
N GLN A 75 11.63 5.41 8.77
CA GLN A 75 11.25 6.78 9.05
C GLN A 75 12.03 7.75 8.16
N PHE A 76 11.30 8.63 7.49
CA PHE A 76 11.87 9.68 6.65
C PHE A 76 11.42 11.05 7.14
N LEU A 77 12.31 12.02 6.99
CA LEU A 77 12.04 13.41 7.32
C LEU A 77 11.63 14.15 6.04
N THR A 78 10.48 14.84 6.07
CA THR A 78 10.02 15.68 4.97
C THR A 78 10.60 17.09 5.05
N ILE A 79 10.42 17.90 3.99
CA ILE A 79 10.81 19.31 3.95
C ILE A 79 10.18 20.12 5.08
N GLU A 80 8.97 19.73 5.52
CA GLU A 80 8.25 20.34 6.64
C GLU A 80 8.81 19.95 8.02
N LYS A 81 9.94 19.23 8.08
CA LYS A 81 10.54 18.68 9.30
C LYS A 81 9.61 17.74 10.08
N LYS A 82 8.70 17.05 9.38
CA LYS A 82 7.82 16.04 9.96
C LYS A 82 8.34 14.66 9.62
N PHE A 83 8.30 13.76 10.60
CA PHE A 83 8.65 12.35 10.37
C PHE A 83 7.43 11.59 9.82
N VAL A 84 7.68 10.80 8.80
CA VAL A 84 6.73 9.84 8.22
C VAL A 84 7.33 8.45 8.24
N VAL A 85 6.53 7.44 8.53
CA VAL A 85 6.90 6.03 8.43
C VAL A 85 6.41 5.54 7.09
N VAL A 86 7.33 5.05 6.27
CA VAL A 86 7.03 4.60 4.92
C VAL A 86 7.32 3.12 4.81
N ASP A 87 6.33 2.38 4.35
CA ASP A 87 6.46 0.98 3.94
C ASP A 87 6.48 0.90 2.41
N SER A 88 7.45 0.17 1.86
CA SER A 88 7.67 0.06 0.43
C SER A 88 8.01 -1.36 0.01
N PHE A 89 7.74 -1.68 -1.25
CA PHE A 89 8.24 -2.89 -1.87
C PHE A 89 8.91 -2.57 -3.21
N ILE A 90 9.81 -3.45 -3.59
CA ILE A 90 10.69 -3.30 -4.72
C ILE A 90 10.52 -4.51 -5.61
N LYS A 91 10.38 -4.29 -6.91
CA LYS A 91 10.48 -5.34 -7.91
C LYS A 91 11.78 -5.16 -8.68
N TRP A 92 12.57 -6.21 -8.72
CA TRP A 92 13.87 -6.21 -9.36
C TRP A 92 14.14 -7.53 -10.06
N LYS A 93 15.09 -7.55 -10.95
CA LYS A 93 15.61 -8.76 -11.61
C LYS A 93 17.11 -8.66 -11.77
N ILE A 94 17.74 -9.80 -11.95
CA ILE A 94 19.15 -9.86 -12.33
C ILE A 94 19.24 -9.55 -13.82
N ASP A 95 20.01 -8.53 -14.16
CA ASP A 95 20.25 -8.13 -15.54
C ASP A 95 21.58 -8.69 -16.05
N ASN A 96 22.65 -8.50 -15.30
CA ASN A 96 23.97 -9.03 -15.59
C ASN A 96 24.43 -9.94 -14.45
N VAL A 97 24.44 -11.23 -14.70
CA VAL A 97 24.76 -12.25 -13.68
C VAL A 97 26.21 -12.22 -13.26
N GLU A 98 27.13 -11.87 -14.16
CA GLU A 98 28.55 -11.75 -13.86
C GLU A 98 28.80 -10.64 -12.85
N THR A 99 28.29 -9.43 -13.14
CA THR A 99 28.38 -8.28 -12.24
C THR A 99 27.69 -8.56 -10.91
N PHE A 100 26.53 -9.23 -10.96
CA PHE A 100 25.80 -9.66 -9.78
C PHE A 100 26.63 -10.58 -8.88
N TYR A 101 27.27 -11.59 -9.47
CA TYR A 101 28.10 -12.51 -8.72
C TYR A 101 29.33 -11.79 -8.12
N ARG A 102 29.99 -10.93 -8.88
CA ARG A 102 31.17 -10.18 -8.42
C ARG A 102 30.84 -9.25 -7.24
N SER A 103 29.67 -8.62 -7.25
CA SER A 103 29.27 -7.65 -6.22
C SER A 103 28.70 -8.30 -4.96
N THR A 104 27.91 -9.38 -5.12
CA THR A 104 27.17 -10.03 -4.04
C THR A 104 27.77 -11.36 -3.59
N GLY A 105 28.65 -11.97 -4.40
CA GLY A 105 29.10 -13.34 -4.21
C GLY A 105 28.02 -14.38 -4.53
N GLY A 106 26.93 -13.99 -5.22
CA GLY A 106 25.79 -14.84 -5.50
C GLY A 106 24.80 -15.00 -4.34
N ASP A 107 24.96 -14.23 -3.25
CA ASP A 107 24.01 -14.25 -2.12
C ASP A 107 22.84 -13.29 -2.37
N MET A 108 21.65 -13.85 -2.59
CA MET A 108 20.41 -13.11 -2.80
C MET A 108 20.02 -12.24 -1.59
N ARG A 109 20.35 -12.66 -0.37
CA ARG A 109 20.05 -11.90 0.84
C ARG A 109 20.94 -10.64 0.93
N LYS A 110 22.22 -10.80 0.59
CA LYS A 110 23.16 -9.68 0.52
C LYS A 110 22.74 -8.69 -0.56
N ALA A 111 22.32 -9.20 -1.74
CA ALA A 111 21.76 -8.38 -2.81
C ALA A 111 20.56 -7.58 -2.31
N GLY A 112 19.63 -8.25 -1.65
CA GLY A 112 18.43 -7.62 -1.10
C GLY A 112 18.74 -6.51 -0.09
N SER A 113 19.72 -6.70 0.80
CA SER A 113 20.12 -5.64 1.75
C SER A 113 20.72 -4.44 1.02
N LEU A 114 21.62 -4.66 0.06
CA LEU A 114 22.23 -3.59 -0.74
C LEU A 114 21.17 -2.80 -1.55
N ILE A 115 20.22 -3.48 -2.15
CA ILE A 115 19.11 -2.86 -2.86
C ILE A 115 18.29 -1.99 -1.89
N SER A 116 17.91 -2.54 -0.73
CA SER A 116 17.14 -1.80 0.28
C SER A 116 17.86 -0.54 0.73
N ASP A 117 19.16 -0.60 0.97
CA ASP A 117 19.96 0.56 1.40
C ASP A 117 20.03 1.65 0.32
N ARG A 118 20.21 1.26 -0.95
CA ARG A 118 20.21 2.19 -2.09
C ARG A 118 18.86 2.88 -2.26
N ILE A 119 17.78 2.10 -2.15
CA ILE A 119 16.43 2.64 -2.27
C ILE A 119 16.05 3.51 -1.08
N ASN A 120 16.42 3.12 0.14
CA ASN A 120 16.20 3.95 1.32
C ASN A 120 16.93 5.31 1.20
N THR A 121 18.11 5.33 0.57
CA THR A 121 18.81 6.57 0.27
C THR A 121 18.05 7.41 -0.76
N ALA A 122 17.61 6.80 -1.87
CA ALA A 122 16.83 7.50 -2.89
C ALA A 122 15.50 8.03 -2.35
N LEU A 123 14.81 7.24 -1.51
CA LEU A 123 13.60 7.65 -0.81
C LEU A 123 13.87 8.84 0.12
N ARG A 124 14.92 8.78 0.92
CA ARG A 124 15.29 9.87 1.84
C ARG A 124 15.51 11.17 1.09
N ASP A 125 16.25 11.12 0.00
CA ASP A 125 16.55 12.29 -0.83
C ASP A 125 15.32 12.89 -1.48
N GLU A 126 14.35 12.05 -1.87
CA GLU A 126 13.13 12.51 -2.49
C GLU A 126 12.13 13.06 -1.48
N PHE A 127 11.97 12.40 -0.32
CA PHE A 127 11.09 12.87 0.76
C PHE A 127 11.59 14.17 1.40
N ALA A 128 12.90 14.36 1.49
CA ALA A 128 13.49 15.60 2.03
C ALA A 128 13.16 16.84 1.20
N LYS A 129 12.78 16.68 -0.07
CA LYS A 129 12.44 17.77 -1.00
C LYS A 129 10.95 18.04 -1.11
N ARG A 130 10.09 17.17 -0.54
CA ARG A 130 8.65 17.18 -0.76
C ARG A 130 7.89 17.41 0.53
N THR A 131 6.68 17.97 0.37
CA THR A 131 5.70 18.05 1.46
C THR A 131 4.93 16.73 1.60
N ILE A 132 4.35 16.48 2.77
CA ILE A 132 3.52 15.29 3.00
C ILE A 132 2.34 15.26 2.01
N GLN A 133 1.78 16.42 1.71
CA GLN A 133 0.60 16.53 0.85
C GLN A 133 0.92 16.13 -0.60
N GLU A 134 2.06 16.54 -1.14
CA GLU A 134 2.52 16.14 -2.48
C GLU A 134 2.73 14.63 -2.58
N VAL A 135 3.31 14.02 -1.55
CA VAL A 135 3.57 12.58 -1.51
C VAL A 135 2.28 11.75 -1.42
N VAL A 136 1.25 12.27 -0.74
CA VAL A 136 -0.01 11.54 -0.51
C VAL A 136 -1.03 11.79 -1.63
N SER A 137 -1.12 13.01 -2.17
CA SER A 137 -2.31 13.44 -2.91
C SER A 137 -2.21 13.51 -4.43
N GLY A 138 -1.06 13.55 -5.07
CA GLY A 138 -1.15 13.81 -6.50
C GLY A 138 0.06 13.46 -7.36
N GLU A 139 1.25 13.76 -6.90
CA GLU A 139 2.46 13.57 -7.68
C GLU A 139 3.13 12.20 -7.43
N ARG A 140 2.39 11.28 -6.79
CA ARG A 140 2.90 9.98 -6.37
C ARG A 140 3.55 9.20 -7.53
N THR A 141 2.99 9.27 -8.72
CA THR A 141 3.51 8.56 -9.89
C THR A 141 4.87 9.12 -10.31
N GLN A 142 5.00 10.44 -10.43
CA GLN A 142 6.26 11.09 -10.77
C GLN A 142 7.34 10.87 -9.71
N ILE A 143 6.93 10.88 -8.43
CA ILE A 143 7.84 10.60 -7.32
C ILE A 143 8.37 9.17 -7.43
N MET A 144 7.51 8.20 -7.72
CA MET A 144 7.91 6.81 -7.88
C MET A 144 8.82 6.59 -9.07
N GLU A 145 8.55 7.23 -10.21
CA GLU A 145 9.42 7.21 -11.39
C GLU A 145 10.80 7.77 -11.07
N ASN A 146 10.87 8.94 -10.44
CA ASN A 146 12.14 9.55 -10.04
C ASN A 146 12.95 8.67 -9.07
N ILE A 147 12.27 8.01 -8.12
CA ILE A 147 12.91 7.10 -7.17
C ILE A 147 13.40 5.86 -7.90
N SER A 148 12.59 5.29 -8.79
CA SER A 148 12.95 4.12 -9.60
C SER A 148 14.17 4.40 -10.47
N ASP A 149 14.23 5.56 -11.14
CA ASP A 149 15.35 5.98 -11.98
C ASP A 149 16.63 6.17 -11.17
N LYS A 150 16.55 6.86 -10.04
CA LYS A 150 17.69 7.06 -9.14
C LYS A 150 18.20 5.73 -8.58
N ALA A 151 17.27 4.88 -8.15
CA ALA A 151 17.59 3.58 -7.61
C ALA A 151 18.19 2.68 -8.69
N SER A 152 17.67 2.70 -9.90
CA SER A 152 18.19 1.94 -11.05
C SER A 152 19.63 2.35 -11.39
N LYS A 153 19.90 3.65 -11.43
CA LYS A 153 21.26 4.16 -11.61
C LYS A 153 22.20 3.76 -10.48
N GLY A 154 21.68 3.77 -9.25
CA GLY A 154 22.45 3.39 -8.05
C GLY A 154 22.67 1.88 -7.91
N THR A 155 21.99 1.02 -8.68
CA THR A 155 22.15 -0.44 -8.61
C THR A 155 22.75 -1.06 -9.87
N ALA A 156 23.08 -0.26 -10.87
CA ALA A 156 23.70 -0.74 -12.10
C ALA A 156 25.07 -1.43 -11.84
N ASP A 157 25.81 -0.96 -10.85
CA ASP A 157 27.06 -1.54 -10.38
C ASP A 157 26.90 -2.92 -9.71
N LEU A 158 25.69 -3.27 -9.34
CA LEU A 158 25.36 -4.58 -8.75
C LEU A 158 24.90 -5.62 -9.81
N GLY A 159 24.76 -5.24 -11.06
CA GLY A 159 24.21 -6.12 -12.12
C GLY A 159 22.71 -6.40 -11.96
N ILE A 160 21.98 -5.47 -11.29
CA ILE A 160 20.57 -5.59 -10.94
C ILE A 160 19.80 -4.47 -11.63
N GLN A 161 18.71 -4.83 -12.27
CA GLN A 161 17.75 -3.88 -12.81
C GLN A 161 16.55 -3.75 -11.86
N ILE A 162 16.30 -2.53 -11.38
CA ILE A 162 15.07 -2.22 -10.66
C ILE A 162 13.98 -1.99 -11.69
N VAL A 163 12.86 -2.71 -11.54
CA VAL A 163 11.72 -2.63 -12.46
C VAL A 163 10.68 -1.65 -11.94
N ASP A 164 10.41 -1.71 -10.63
CA ASP A 164 9.37 -0.88 -10.02
C ASP A 164 9.64 -0.72 -8.52
N VAL A 165 9.40 0.48 -8.02
CA VAL A 165 9.43 0.79 -6.59
C VAL A 165 8.09 1.38 -6.20
N ARG A 166 7.40 0.78 -5.24
CA ARG A 166 6.10 1.26 -4.78
C ARG A 166 6.02 1.42 -3.29
N LEU A 167 5.35 2.48 -2.88
CA LEU A 167 4.98 2.70 -1.50
C LEU A 167 3.69 1.94 -1.19
N LYS A 168 3.71 1.10 -0.15
CA LYS A 168 2.53 0.41 0.36
C LYS A 168 1.69 1.36 1.21
N GLN A 169 2.35 1.96 2.20
CA GLN A 169 1.70 2.76 3.21
C GLN A 169 2.62 3.89 3.68
N ILE A 170 2.01 5.01 4.03
CA ILE A 170 2.69 6.16 4.62
C ILE A 170 1.92 6.51 5.89
N ASP A 171 2.57 6.38 7.03
CA ASP A 171 1.98 6.64 8.34
C ASP A 171 2.78 7.69 9.11
N PHE A 172 2.14 8.25 10.11
CA PHE A 172 2.86 9.02 11.13
C PHE A 172 3.39 8.09 12.23
N PRO A 173 4.55 8.40 12.82
CA PRO A 173 5.06 7.67 13.97
C PRO A 173 4.00 7.59 15.10
N LYS A 174 3.85 6.43 15.72
CA LYS A 174 2.80 6.17 16.73
C LYS A 174 2.80 7.18 17.88
N ASN A 175 3.97 7.54 18.35
CA ASN A 175 4.16 8.53 19.43
C ASN A 175 3.67 9.94 19.06
N LEU A 176 3.69 10.31 17.77
CA LEU A 176 3.15 11.57 17.27
C LEU A 176 1.65 11.49 16.98
N SER A 177 1.17 10.34 16.55
CA SER A 177 -0.24 10.13 16.24
C SER A 177 -1.13 10.37 17.45
N ASP A 178 -0.77 9.86 18.61
CA ASP A 178 -1.56 10.03 19.84
C ASP A 178 -1.62 11.49 20.29
N ALA A 179 -0.51 12.22 20.23
CA ALA A 179 -0.47 13.63 20.55
C ALA A 179 -1.32 14.47 19.55
N ILE A 180 -1.26 14.15 18.26
CA ILE A 180 -2.07 14.83 17.23
C ILE A 180 -3.56 14.52 17.43
N PHE A 181 -3.94 13.27 17.71
CA PHE A 181 -5.32 12.89 17.98
C PHE A 181 -5.86 13.57 19.24
N GLN A 182 -5.06 13.65 20.30
CA GLN A 182 -5.44 14.40 21.51
C GLN A 182 -5.65 15.89 21.20
N ARG A 183 -4.73 16.49 20.47
CA ARG A 183 -4.86 17.89 20.06
C ARG A 183 -6.11 18.12 19.19
N MET A 184 -6.38 17.27 18.22
CA MET A 184 -7.58 17.35 17.39
C MET A 184 -8.86 17.17 18.22
N ARG A 185 -8.87 16.26 19.20
CA ARG A 185 -10.02 16.10 20.11
C ARG A 185 -10.25 17.37 20.94
N THR A 186 -9.19 17.90 21.52
CA THR A 186 -9.27 19.14 22.32
C THR A 186 -9.77 20.30 21.48
N GLU A 187 -9.27 20.48 20.26
CA GLU A 187 -9.69 21.52 19.35
C GLU A 187 -11.17 21.38 18.94
N ARG A 188 -11.60 20.16 18.62
CA ARG A 188 -13.02 19.90 18.34
C ARG A 188 -13.93 20.16 19.55
N HIS A 189 -13.47 19.84 20.75
CA HIS A 189 -14.18 20.16 21.99
C HIS A 189 -14.27 21.68 22.21
N ARG A 190 -13.19 22.41 21.94
CA ARG A 190 -13.15 23.89 22.04
C ARG A 190 -14.16 24.53 21.07
N ILE A 191 -14.10 24.16 19.78
CA ILE A 191 -15.02 24.67 18.76
C ILE A 191 -16.48 24.33 19.10
N ALA A 192 -16.75 23.12 19.57
CA ALA A 192 -18.09 22.71 19.97
C ALA A 192 -18.59 23.47 21.23
N SER A 193 -17.71 23.81 22.13
CA SER A 193 -18.02 24.65 23.30
C SER A 193 -18.30 26.07 22.89
N GLU A 194 -17.49 26.65 22.02
CA GLU A 194 -17.64 28.00 21.47
C GLU A 194 -18.97 28.17 20.72
N LEU A 195 -19.27 27.22 19.81
CA LEU A 195 -20.56 27.23 19.08
C LEU A 195 -21.78 27.06 20.01
N ARG A 196 -21.64 26.30 21.11
CA ARG A 196 -22.72 26.21 22.11
C ARG A 196 -22.86 27.47 22.90
N ALA A 197 -21.77 28.11 23.29
CA ALA A 197 -21.81 29.40 24.02
C ALA A 197 -22.43 30.48 23.14
N GLU A 198 -22.03 30.58 21.88
CA GLU A 198 -22.62 31.52 20.91
C GLU A 198 -24.13 31.26 20.69
N GLY A 199 -24.51 29.97 20.55
CA GLY A 199 -25.92 29.60 20.42
C GLY A 199 -26.77 29.92 21.66
N THR A 200 -26.20 29.79 22.86
CA THR A 200 -26.89 30.20 24.12
C THR A 200 -27.00 31.71 24.24
N GLU A 201 -25.97 32.45 23.87
CA GLU A 201 -26.00 33.92 23.84
C GLU A 201 -27.07 34.46 22.87
N GLN A 202 -27.11 33.90 21.65
CA GLN A 202 -28.14 34.26 20.67
C GLN A 202 -29.55 33.91 21.16
N ALA A 203 -29.73 32.78 21.83
CA ALA A 203 -31.02 32.40 22.39
C ALA A 203 -31.48 33.34 23.51
N VAL A 204 -30.56 33.76 24.39
CA VAL A 204 -30.85 34.73 25.47
C VAL A 204 -31.18 36.11 24.89
N THR A 205 -30.42 36.57 23.90
CA THR A 205 -30.68 37.88 23.25
C THR A 205 -32.02 37.90 22.51
N LEU A 206 -32.37 36.81 21.82
CA LEU A 206 -33.69 36.70 21.18
C LEU A 206 -34.84 36.66 22.17
N ARG A 207 -34.70 35.95 23.31
CA ARG A 207 -35.69 35.94 24.39
C ARG A 207 -35.85 37.32 25.00
N ALA A 208 -34.77 37.97 25.35
CA ALA A 208 -34.80 39.30 25.90
C ALA A 208 -35.39 40.36 24.93
N GLY A 209 -35.17 40.17 23.63
CA GLY A 209 -35.78 40.97 22.57
C GLY A 209 -37.29 40.76 22.46
N ALA A 210 -37.77 39.51 22.52
CA ALA A 210 -39.17 39.16 22.48
C ALA A 210 -39.93 39.64 23.72
N GLU A 211 -39.34 39.54 24.89
CA GLU A 211 -39.93 40.05 26.15
C GLU A 211 -40.05 41.58 26.14
N ARG A 212 -39.05 42.31 25.65
CA ARG A 212 -39.10 43.77 25.50
C ARG A 212 -40.09 44.27 24.45
N GLY A 213 -40.28 43.47 23.37
CA GLY A 213 -41.21 43.79 22.26
C GLY A 213 -42.67 43.54 22.56
N GLY A 214 -43.07 43.19 23.78
CA GLY A 214 -44.46 42.98 24.15
C GLY A 214 -45.10 41.74 23.57
N LEU A 215 -44.29 40.81 23.03
CA LEU A 215 -44.73 39.53 22.49
C LEU A 215 -44.79 38.40 23.56
N GLY A 216 -44.98 38.81 24.83
CA GLY A 216 -45.12 37.90 25.98
C GLY A 216 -46.36 36.97 25.95
N GLY A 217 -47.10 36.94 24.84
CA GLY A 217 -48.28 36.13 24.65
C GLY A 217 -48.15 35.08 23.55
N LEU A 218 -46.99 34.95 22.89
CA LEU A 218 -46.76 33.83 21.96
C LEU A 218 -46.40 32.60 22.77
N ASP A 219 -47.36 31.72 22.90
CA ASP A 219 -47.21 30.36 23.47
C ASP A 219 -46.07 29.64 22.76
N VAL A 220 -44.90 29.66 23.37
CA VAL A 220 -43.75 28.90 22.85
C VAL A 220 -44.11 27.41 22.97
N PRO A 221 -44.20 26.69 21.88
CA PRO A 221 -44.68 25.29 21.95
C PRO A 221 -43.81 24.50 22.93
N PRO A 222 -44.38 23.77 23.88
CA PRO A 222 -43.69 23.12 24.99
C PRO A 222 -42.60 22.09 24.56
N ARG A 223 -42.53 21.88 23.27
CA ARG A 223 -41.44 21.06 22.65
C ARG A 223 -40.10 21.79 22.54
N LEU A 224 -40.13 23.16 22.38
CA LEU A 224 -38.89 23.96 22.30
C LEU A 224 -38.26 24.12 23.68
N ASP A 225 -39.05 24.31 24.72
CA ASP A 225 -38.57 24.42 26.10
C ASP A 225 -37.91 23.09 26.56
N ARG A 226 -38.51 21.95 26.27
CA ARG A 226 -37.90 20.67 26.58
C ARG A 226 -36.62 20.38 25.79
N ALA A 227 -36.50 20.88 24.54
CA ALA A 227 -35.30 20.74 23.74
C ALA A 227 -34.17 21.62 24.29
N LEU A 228 -34.50 22.85 24.77
CA LEU A 228 -33.53 23.76 25.37
C LEU A 228 -33.09 23.26 26.76
N GLU A 229 -33.98 22.75 27.57
CA GLU A 229 -33.62 22.09 28.84
C GLU A 229 -32.80 20.82 28.67
N ALA A 230 -32.97 20.03 27.57
CA ALA A 230 -32.16 18.87 27.26
C ALA A 230 -30.75 19.27 26.83
N VAL A 231 -30.58 20.42 26.18
CA VAL A 231 -29.26 20.97 25.79
C VAL A 231 -28.56 21.50 27.04
N ASP A 232 -29.25 22.16 27.95
CA ASP A 232 -28.70 22.74 29.19
C ASP A 232 -28.24 21.62 30.18
N ARG A 233 -28.91 20.48 30.18
CA ARG A 233 -28.52 19.28 31.00
C ARG A 233 -27.42 18.44 30.38
N GLY A 234 -26.86 18.82 29.25
CA GLY A 234 -25.76 18.09 28.59
C GLY A 234 -26.14 16.72 27.99
N ASP A 235 -27.43 16.37 27.94
CA ASP A 235 -27.91 15.11 27.42
C ASP A 235 -28.09 15.11 25.89
N GLY A 236 -26.97 15.08 25.20
CA GLY A 236 -26.92 15.10 23.73
C GLY A 236 -27.62 13.92 23.03
N ARG A 237 -28.00 12.86 23.75
CA ARG A 237 -28.75 11.72 23.21
C ARG A 237 -30.23 12.04 23.06
N ARG A 238 -30.84 12.77 23.97
CA ARG A 238 -32.25 13.16 23.89
C ARG A 238 -32.51 14.26 22.88
N ALA A 239 -31.55 15.16 22.67
CA ALA A 239 -31.65 16.21 21.63
C ALA A 239 -31.68 15.64 20.19
N ARG A 240 -31.01 14.51 19.94
CA ARG A 240 -31.07 13.79 18.64
C ARG A 240 -32.40 13.09 18.39
N ALA A 241 -33.02 12.53 19.42
CA ALA A 241 -34.30 11.85 19.29
C ALA A 241 -35.44 12.80 18.90
N LEU A 242 -35.39 14.03 19.35
CA LEU A 242 -36.40 15.07 19.05
C LEU A 242 -36.27 15.66 17.64
N ARG A 243 -35.07 15.66 17.04
CA ARG A 243 -34.86 16.04 15.63
C ARG A 243 -35.35 15.00 14.61
N GLY A 244 -35.48 13.74 15.01
CA GLY A 244 -35.94 12.65 14.13
C GLY A 244 -37.44 12.55 13.94
N ALA A 245 -38.23 13.25 14.73
CA ALA A 245 -39.70 13.27 14.62
C ALA A 245 -40.15 14.25 13.52
N ARG A 246 -40.15 13.80 12.26
CA ARG A 246 -40.80 14.51 11.15
C ARG A 246 -42.27 14.77 11.49
N PRO A 247 -42.82 15.97 11.29
CA PRO A 247 -44.24 16.20 11.46
C PRO A 247 -44.98 15.32 10.48
N ARG A 248 -45.83 14.41 11.00
CA ARG A 248 -46.79 13.65 10.21
C ARG A 248 -47.69 14.68 9.47
N ARG A 249 -47.50 14.83 8.17
CA ARG A 249 -48.43 15.53 7.30
C ARG A 249 -49.80 14.89 7.48
N ALA A 250 -50.75 15.71 7.97
CA ALA A 250 -52.13 15.37 8.01
C ALA A 250 -52.59 14.97 6.62
N ALA A 251 -52.99 13.71 6.48
CA ALA A 251 -53.54 13.16 5.24
C ALA A 251 -54.89 13.83 4.99
N ARG A 252 -54.90 14.82 4.09
CA ARG A 252 -56.14 15.34 3.48
C ARG A 252 -56.68 14.22 2.58
N ARG A 253 -57.78 13.59 3.06
CA ARG A 253 -58.63 12.73 2.25
C ARG A 253 -59.28 13.63 1.19
N ASP A 254 -58.90 13.44 -0.04
CA ASP A 254 -59.78 13.79 -1.16
C ASP A 254 -60.00 12.53 -1.98
N ARG A 255 -61.24 12.05 -1.91
CA ARG A 255 -61.85 11.05 -2.78
C ARG A 255 -62.12 11.73 -4.11
N ARG A 256 -61.67 11.13 -5.22
CA ARG A 256 -62.45 10.91 -6.47
C ARG A 256 -61.53 10.49 -7.61
N GLY A 257 -61.93 9.39 -8.28
CA GLY A 257 -61.68 9.15 -9.69
C GLY A 257 -60.61 8.14 -10.08
N ALA A 258 -61.01 6.90 -10.22
CA ALA A 258 -60.44 5.93 -11.19
C ALA A 258 -61.08 6.21 -12.57
N PRO A 259 -60.75 5.55 -13.71
CA PRO A 259 -59.70 4.57 -13.99
C PRO A 259 -58.95 4.79 -15.34
N GLY A 260 -57.93 4.03 -15.62
CA GLY A 260 -57.36 4.02 -16.98
C GLY A 260 -56.20 3.05 -17.17
N ARG A 261 -56.54 1.87 -17.62
CA ARG A 261 -55.61 0.84 -18.14
C ARG A 261 -54.73 1.41 -19.26
N ARG A 262 -53.46 0.98 -19.30
CA ARG A 262 -52.86 0.37 -20.49
C ARG A 262 -51.51 -0.31 -20.16
N ARG A 263 -51.48 -1.59 -20.51
CA ARG A 263 -50.30 -2.44 -20.71
C ARG A 263 -49.58 -2.01 -21.98
N VAL A 264 -48.28 -2.15 -22.03
CA VAL A 264 -47.44 -2.62 -23.16
C VAL A 264 -46.04 -2.82 -22.54
N ALA A 265 -45.54 -4.00 -22.32
CA ALA A 265 -44.89 -4.96 -23.18
C ALA A 265 -43.40 -4.64 -23.41
N ARG A 266 -42.56 -5.50 -22.83
CA ARG A 266 -41.33 -6.15 -23.35
C ARG A 266 -40.51 -5.42 -24.40
N THR A 267 -39.21 -5.31 -24.20
CA THR A 267 -38.26 -6.00 -25.09
C THR A 267 -36.86 -6.11 -24.45
N THR A 268 -36.39 -7.32 -24.39
CA THR A 268 -35.03 -7.89 -24.25
C THR A 268 -34.09 -7.42 -25.36
N ARG A 269 -32.76 -7.25 -25.05
CA ARG A 269 -31.59 -7.68 -25.82
C ARG A 269 -30.34 -7.11 -25.15
N THR A 270 -29.53 -7.92 -24.58
CA THR A 270 -28.33 -8.66 -25.09
C THR A 270 -27.48 -7.88 -26.09
N ILE A 271 -26.32 -7.39 -25.65
CA ILE A 271 -24.98 -7.74 -26.16
C ILE A 271 -23.97 -7.34 -25.06
#